data_2f275c25d50d0c1417de34e8078b081a
#
_entry.id   2f275c25d50d0c1417de34e8078b081a
#
_cell.length_a   1.000
_cell.length_b   1.000
_cell.length_c   1.000
_cell.angle_alpha   90.00
_cell.angle_beta   90.00
_cell.angle_gamma   90.00
#
_symmetry.space_group_name_H-M   'P 1'
#
loop_
_entity.id
_entity.type
_entity.pdbx_description
1 polymer ?
#
loop_
_entity_poly.entity_id
_entity_poly.type
_entity_poly.pdbx_seq_one_letter_code
_entity_poly.pdbx_strand_id
1 'polypeptide(L)'
;MDLPIIYHEDYVAPLPSGHRFPMEKFRLLYQMLLADGVADRSQFHAPELPPQEWIELVHDNHYVQAYSNGTLDAKAQRRIGLPWSPALVNRTCTATAGTVLTAKLALECGLACN
;
A
#
# COMPACT_ATOMS: atom_id res chain seq x y z
N MET A 1 11.99 -20.58 11.06
CA MET A 1 11.99 -19.11 10.77
C MET A 1 10.58 -18.70 10.42
N ASP A 2 10.09 -17.71 11.09
CA ASP A 2 8.73 -17.24 10.84
C ASP A 2 8.65 -16.44 9.54
N LEU A 3 7.53 -16.60 8.83
CA LEU A 3 7.27 -15.86 7.59
C LEU A 3 7.14 -14.36 7.86
N PRO A 4 7.98 -13.50 7.26
CA PRO A 4 7.77 -12.07 7.32
C PRO A 4 6.49 -11.67 6.58
N ILE A 5 5.68 -10.84 7.21
CA ILE A 5 4.43 -10.34 6.66
C ILE A 5 4.50 -8.81 6.68
N ILE A 6 4.25 -8.20 5.55
CA ILE A 6 4.33 -6.75 5.43
C ILE A 6 2.91 -6.16 5.56
N TYR A 7 2.78 -5.19 6.45
CA TYR A 7 1.52 -4.47 6.66
C TYR A 7 1.80 -3.05 7.14
N HIS A 8 0.94 -2.13 6.76
CA HIS A 8 0.96 -0.76 7.26
C HIS A 8 -0.47 -0.25 7.40
N GLU A 9 -0.74 0.53 8.45
CA GLU A 9 -2.06 1.11 8.67
C GLU A 9 -2.53 1.96 7.49
N ASP A 10 -1.60 2.62 6.80
CA ASP A 10 -1.89 3.45 5.64
C ASP A 10 -2.25 2.66 4.37
N TYR A 11 -2.25 1.33 4.43
CA TYR A 11 -2.83 0.52 3.35
C TYR A 11 -4.33 0.72 3.23
N VAL A 12 -4.97 1.27 4.24
CA VAL A 12 -6.39 1.59 4.21
C VAL A 12 -6.57 3.11 4.10
N ALA A 13 -7.01 3.56 2.94
CA ALA A 13 -7.41 4.95 2.72
C ALA A 13 -8.93 5.07 2.86
N PRO A 14 -9.45 6.17 3.43
CA PRO A 14 -10.89 6.37 3.51
C PRO A 14 -11.54 6.43 2.13
N LEU A 15 -12.66 5.73 1.97
CA LEU A 15 -13.49 5.78 0.76
C LEU A 15 -14.91 6.21 1.13
N PRO A 16 -15.68 6.77 0.17
CA PRO A 16 -17.08 7.09 0.40
C PRO A 16 -17.86 5.85 0.83
N SER A 17 -18.87 6.05 1.67
CA SER A 17 -19.77 4.98 2.11
C SER A 17 -20.39 4.27 0.90
N GLY A 18 -20.39 2.94 0.92
CA GLY A 18 -20.95 2.13 -0.17
C GLY A 18 -20.05 1.97 -1.39
N HIS A 19 -18.80 2.45 -1.33
CA HIS A 19 -17.85 2.23 -2.43
C HIS A 19 -17.60 0.73 -2.62
N ARG A 20 -17.52 0.28 -3.90
CA ARG A 20 -17.36 -1.15 -4.23
C ARG A 20 -16.04 -1.75 -3.78
N PHE A 21 -14.96 -0.96 -3.74
CA PHE A 21 -13.66 -1.48 -3.36
C PHE A 21 -13.64 -1.74 -1.85
N PRO A 22 -13.38 -2.99 -1.42
CA PRO A 22 -13.43 -3.35 0.00
C PRO A 22 -12.12 -2.95 0.69
N MET A 23 -11.88 -1.66 0.82
CA MET A 23 -10.62 -1.09 1.35
C MET A 23 -10.28 -1.63 2.76
N GLU A 24 -11.29 -1.86 3.60
CA GLU A 24 -11.08 -2.35 4.96
C GLU A 24 -10.51 -3.77 5.03
N LYS A 25 -10.52 -4.52 3.93
CA LYS A 25 -10.02 -5.91 3.92
C LYS A 25 -8.57 -6.02 4.37
N PHE A 26 -7.75 -5.01 4.10
CA PHE A 26 -6.34 -5.02 4.50
C PHE A 26 -6.18 -4.96 6.01
N ARG A 27 -6.93 -4.09 6.67
CA ARG A 27 -6.93 -3.98 8.13
C ARG A 27 -7.55 -5.21 8.79
N LEU A 28 -8.67 -5.67 8.26
CA LEU A 28 -9.39 -6.82 8.79
C LEU A 28 -8.54 -8.08 8.72
N LEU A 29 -7.83 -8.30 7.61
CA LEU A 29 -6.94 -9.45 7.47
C LEU A 29 -5.83 -9.42 8.52
N TYR A 30 -5.19 -8.27 8.70
CA TYR A 30 -4.17 -8.10 9.75
C TYR A 30 -4.71 -8.46 11.13
N GLN A 31 -5.89 -7.91 11.47
CA GLN A 31 -6.53 -8.16 12.76
C GLN A 31 -6.90 -9.63 12.96
N MET A 32 -7.44 -10.28 11.92
CA MET A 32 -7.84 -11.68 11.98
C MET A 32 -6.63 -12.61 12.12
N LEU A 33 -5.55 -12.37 11.41
CA LEU A 33 -4.34 -13.17 11.52
C LEU A 33 -3.80 -13.17 12.95
N LEU A 34 -3.84 -12.02 13.62
CA LEU A 34 -3.44 -11.90 15.02
C LEU A 34 -4.44 -12.54 15.96
N ALA A 35 -5.74 -12.28 15.78
CA ALA A 35 -6.79 -12.79 16.66
C ALA A 35 -6.89 -14.31 16.63
N ASP A 36 -6.72 -14.91 15.44
CA ASP A 36 -6.82 -16.35 15.26
C ASP A 36 -5.49 -17.08 15.57
N GLY A 37 -4.46 -16.36 15.98
CA GLY A 37 -3.16 -16.94 16.32
C GLY A 37 -2.42 -17.53 15.11
N VAL A 38 -2.78 -17.13 13.89
CA VAL A 38 -2.11 -17.57 12.67
C VAL A 38 -0.76 -16.90 12.52
N ALA A 39 -0.65 -15.66 12.99
CA ALA A 39 0.60 -14.90 12.96
C ALA A 39 0.80 -14.13 14.28
N ASP A 40 2.05 -13.91 14.62
CA ASP A 40 2.47 -13.08 15.75
C ASP A 40 2.83 -11.67 15.30
N ARG A 41 2.73 -10.70 16.22
CA ARG A 41 3.12 -9.31 15.95
C ARG A 41 4.56 -9.20 15.46
N SER A 42 5.45 -10.05 15.95
CA SER A 42 6.87 -10.06 15.55
C SER A 42 7.10 -10.40 14.08
N GLN A 43 6.12 -11.02 13.41
CA GLN A 43 6.21 -11.35 11.99
C GLN A 43 5.87 -10.16 11.08
N PHE A 44 5.22 -9.12 11.63
CA PHE A 44 4.77 -7.99 10.82
C PHE A 44 5.84 -6.90 10.74
N HIS A 45 6.08 -6.45 9.53
CA HIS A 45 7.03 -5.39 9.20
C HIS A 45 6.31 -4.29 8.45
N ALA A 46 6.49 -3.04 8.88
CA ALA A 46 5.88 -1.89 8.24
C ALA A 46 6.91 -1.21 7.32
N PRO A 47 6.54 -0.92 6.06
CA PRO A 47 7.42 -0.16 5.19
C PRO A 47 7.44 1.31 5.59
N GLU A 48 8.55 1.98 5.29
CA GLU A 48 8.62 3.43 5.31
C GLU A 48 8.20 3.98 3.95
N LEU A 49 7.85 5.27 3.89
CA LEU A 49 7.54 5.91 2.61
C LEU A 49 8.74 5.84 1.68
N PRO A 50 8.53 5.50 0.39
CA PRO A 50 9.62 5.39 -0.54
C PRO A 50 10.11 6.75 -1.00
N PRO A 51 11.38 6.87 -1.42
CA PRO A 51 11.82 8.06 -2.15
C PRO A 51 10.99 8.21 -3.45
N GLN A 52 10.68 9.44 -3.83
CA GLN A 52 9.91 9.70 -5.05
C GLN A 52 10.61 9.13 -6.30
N GLU A 53 11.92 9.08 -6.30
CA GLU A 53 12.72 8.52 -7.39
C GLU A 53 12.32 7.09 -7.76
N TRP A 54 11.91 6.28 -6.77
CA TRP A 54 11.46 4.91 -7.05
C TRP A 54 10.21 4.89 -7.92
N ILE A 55 9.28 5.80 -7.62
CA ILE A 55 8.02 5.92 -8.38
C ILE A 55 8.33 6.40 -9.81
N GLU A 56 9.25 7.34 -9.94
CA GLU A 56 9.64 7.93 -11.23
C GLU A 56 10.45 6.99 -12.11
N LEU A 57 10.95 5.86 -11.59
CA LEU A 57 11.58 4.84 -12.42
C LEU A 57 10.61 4.23 -13.44
N VAL A 58 9.32 4.19 -13.12
CA VAL A 58 8.30 3.53 -13.96
C VAL A 58 7.18 4.47 -14.40
N HIS A 59 7.09 5.65 -13.82
CA HIS A 59 6.06 6.63 -14.14
C HIS A 59 6.66 7.96 -14.57
N ASP A 60 6.00 8.61 -15.52
CA ASP A 60 6.37 9.95 -15.96
C ASP A 60 6.29 10.96 -14.82
N ASN A 61 7.26 11.86 -14.73
CA ASN A 61 7.33 12.84 -13.65
C ASN A 61 6.09 13.73 -13.59
N HIS A 62 5.55 14.18 -14.72
CA HIS A 62 4.34 14.98 -14.75
C HIS A 62 3.14 14.23 -14.18
N TYR A 63 3.03 12.95 -14.50
CA TYR A 63 1.97 12.10 -13.94
C TYR A 63 2.12 11.97 -12.43
N VAL A 64 3.32 11.70 -11.93
CA VAL A 64 3.59 11.58 -10.49
C VAL A 64 3.23 12.87 -9.76
N GLN A 65 3.64 14.02 -10.30
CA GLN A 65 3.32 15.32 -9.72
C GLN A 65 1.82 15.58 -9.71
N ALA A 66 1.14 15.34 -10.82
CA ALA A 66 -0.30 15.58 -10.93
C ALA A 66 -1.09 14.65 -10.00
N TYR A 67 -0.71 13.38 -9.90
CA TYR A 67 -1.34 12.46 -8.96
C TYR A 67 -1.13 12.90 -7.51
N SER A 68 0.09 13.23 -7.16
CA SER A 68 0.44 13.64 -5.79
C SER A 68 -0.28 14.94 -5.36
N ASN A 69 -0.50 15.85 -6.30
CA ASN A 69 -1.14 17.15 -6.04
C ASN A 69 -2.66 17.15 -6.27
N GLY A 70 -3.22 16.05 -6.76
CA GLY A 70 -4.66 15.98 -7.05
C GLY A 70 -5.07 16.77 -8.28
N THR A 71 -4.17 16.96 -9.25
CA THR A 71 -4.40 17.78 -10.44
C THR A 71 -4.54 16.97 -11.74
N LEU A 72 -4.69 15.66 -11.64
CA LEU A 72 -5.04 14.84 -12.81
C LEU A 72 -6.38 15.31 -13.39
N ASP A 73 -6.51 15.23 -14.74
CA ASP A 73 -7.79 15.56 -15.36
C ASP A 73 -8.88 14.55 -14.97
N ALA A 74 -10.14 14.92 -15.18
CA ALA A 74 -11.28 14.11 -14.78
C ALA A 74 -11.30 12.73 -15.44
N LYS A 75 -10.82 12.63 -16.69
CA LYS A 75 -10.77 11.36 -17.41
C LYS A 75 -9.74 10.41 -16.79
N ALA A 76 -8.53 10.89 -16.52
CA ALA A 76 -7.48 10.13 -15.88
C ALA A 76 -7.91 9.70 -14.47
N GLN A 77 -8.54 10.60 -13.73
CA GLN A 77 -9.04 10.31 -12.38
C GLN A 77 -10.11 9.21 -12.39
N ARG A 78 -11.05 9.23 -13.36
CA ARG A 78 -12.06 8.19 -13.51
C ARG A 78 -11.44 6.83 -13.85
N ARG A 79 -10.36 6.80 -14.62
CA ARG A 79 -9.66 5.56 -14.99
C ARG A 79 -9.02 4.89 -13.78
N ILE A 80 -8.58 5.66 -12.78
CA ILE A 80 -8.04 5.10 -11.53
C ILE A 80 -9.15 4.39 -10.75
N GLY A 81 -10.37 4.90 -10.77
CA GLY A 81 -11.52 4.27 -10.15
C GLY A 81 -11.65 4.45 -8.65
N LEU A 82 -10.71 5.16 -8.02
CA LEU A 82 -10.73 5.50 -6.59
C LEU A 82 -10.74 7.03 -6.46
N PRO A 83 -11.59 7.60 -5.60
CA PRO A 83 -11.62 9.05 -5.38
C PRO A 83 -10.27 9.53 -4.85
N TRP A 84 -9.76 10.61 -5.44
CA TRP A 84 -8.49 11.18 -5.01
C TRP A 84 -8.60 11.73 -3.59
N SER A 85 -7.56 11.50 -2.79
CA SER A 85 -7.35 12.12 -1.49
C SER A 85 -5.87 12.08 -1.16
N PRO A 86 -5.38 12.94 -0.26
CA PRO A 86 -4.01 12.81 0.24
C PRO A 86 -3.75 11.43 0.87
N ALA A 87 -4.74 10.86 1.54
CA ALA A 87 -4.63 9.52 2.12
C ALA A 87 -4.47 8.45 1.05
N LEU A 88 -5.12 8.59 -0.10
CA LEU A 88 -4.96 7.66 -1.22
C LEU A 88 -3.54 7.74 -1.82
N VAL A 89 -3.00 8.93 -1.96
CA VAL A 89 -1.61 9.13 -2.41
C VAL A 89 -0.65 8.44 -1.45
N ASN A 90 -0.83 8.66 -0.16
CA ASN A 90 -0.01 8.04 0.88
C ASN A 90 -0.11 6.52 0.85
N ARG A 91 -1.32 5.98 0.70
CA ARG A 91 -1.55 4.54 0.54
C ARG A 91 -0.79 3.97 -0.66
N THR A 92 -0.88 4.63 -1.79
CA THR A 92 -0.22 4.21 -3.03
C THR A 92 1.29 4.11 -2.86
N CYS A 93 1.89 5.13 -2.27
CA CYS A 93 3.33 5.15 -2.01
C CYS A 93 3.74 4.10 -0.97
N THR A 94 2.97 3.98 0.11
CA THR A 94 3.23 2.99 1.16
C THR A 94 3.13 1.56 0.63
N ALA A 95 2.15 1.28 -0.22
CA ALA A 95 1.99 -0.03 -0.84
C ALA A 95 3.17 -0.37 -1.77
N THR A 96 3.67 0.60 -2.51
CA THR A 96 4.87 0.43 -3.34
C THR A 96 6.09 0.09 -2.48
N ALA A 97 6.30 0.84 -1.41
CA ALA A 97 7.39 0.55 -0.45
C ALA A 97 7.23 -0.83 0.19
N GLY A 98 5.99 -1.22 0.49
CA GLY A 98 5.68 -2.55 1.02
C GLY A 98 6.10 -3.67 0.07
N THR A 99 5.85 -3.51 -1.22
CA THR A 99 6.30 -4.48 -2.23
C THR A 99 7.82 -4.60 -2.27
N VAL A 100 8.53 -3.48 -2.22
CA VAL A 100 10.00 -3.49 -2.20
C VAL A 100 10.52 -4.14 -0.92
N LEU A 101 9.95 -3.82 0.24
CA LEU A 101 10.33 -4.44 1.51
C LEU A 101 10.08 -5.95 1.50
N THR A 102 8.94 -6.37 0.94
CA THR A 102 8.63 -7.79 0.80
C THR A 102 9.70 -8.51 -0.02
N ALA A 103 10.11 -7.95 -1.15
CA ALA A 103 11.15 -8.51 -1.98
C ALA A 103 12.50 -8.62 -1.23
N LYS A 104 12.87 -7.57 -0.50
CA LYS A 104 14.10 -7.58 0.30
C LYS A 104 14.07 -8.68 1.36
N LEU A 105 12.99 -8.78 2.12
CA LEU A 105 12.87 -9.81 3.16
C LEU A 105 12.80 -11.22 2.57
N ALA A 106 12.18 -11.40 1.42
CA ALA A 106 12.15 -12.68 0.74
C ALA A 106 13.54 -13.11 0.29
N LEU A 107 14.38 -12.18 -0.15
CA LEU A 107 15.78 -12.48 -0.49
C LEU A 107 16.60 -12.90 0.73
N GLU A 108 16.31 -12.34 1.89
CA GLU A 108 17.01 -12.67 3.15
C GLU A 108 16.48 -13.97 3.79
N CYS A 109 15.18 -14.16 3.80
CA CYS A 109 14.50 -15.21 4.55
C CYS A 109 14.02 -16.38 3.67
N GLY A 110 14.08 -16.23 2.35
CA GLY A 110 13.60 -17.23 1.39
C GLY A 110 12.13 -17.02 0.98
N LEU A 111 11.32 -16.40 1.82
CA LEU A 111 9.90 -16.17 1.56
C LEU A 111 9.40 -14.97 2.39
N ALA A 112 8.49 -14.19 1.84
CA ALA A 112 7.79 -13.12 2.52
C ALA A 112 6.46 -12.86 1.83
N CYS A 113 5.51 -12.23 2.52
CA CYS A 113 4.22 -11.87 1.92
C CYS A 113 3.79 -10.46 2.32
N ASN A 114 2.93 -9.89 1.45
CA ASN A 114 2.42 -8.52 1.60
C ASN A 114 0.93 -8.50 1.24
#